data_0b6ebf85f890cc495039911c0cb8367f
#
_entry.id   0b6ebf85f890cc495039911c0cb8367f
#
_cell.length_a   1.000
_cell.length_b   1.000
_cell.length_c   1.000
_cell.angle_alpha   90.00
_cell.angle_beta   90.00
_cell.angle_gamma   90.00
#
_symmetry.space_group_name_H-M   'P 1'
#
loop_
_entity.id
_entity.type
_entity.pdbx_description
1 polymer ?
#
loop_
_entity_poly.entity_id
_entity_poly.type
_entity_poly.pdbx_seq_one_letter_code
_entity_poly.pdbx_strand_id
1 'polypeptide(L)'
;MYKNIIFLIIGITVVGAMTYFNPVTNSGNSFSIKYDNLNLLFIACIFVSGMIAISAMVLPGISGSTILLIFGLYAPILNAVKQVLKLNFDYLAGILIFGCGVLIGILVTVRMVRYLLRNFRAQTIYCIIGLMIGSIYSVIMGPTSLEIPKPPMCIKTFSIIFFVIGCTLVPVLEKLKDVLKNKEI
;
A
#
# COMPACT_ATOMS: atom_id res chain seq x y z
N MET A 1 24.98 3.16 -18.30
CA MET A 1 24.67 2.11 -17.33
C MET A 1 24.62 2.65 -15.90
N TYR A 2 25.58 3.42 -15.44
CA TYR A 2 25.63 3.96 -14.06
C TYR A 2 24.50 4.96 -13.68
N LYS A 3 23.98 5.72 -14.64
CA LYS A 3 22.88 6.67 -14.39
C LYS A 3 21.58 6.01 -13.90
N ASN A 4 21.35 4.75 -14.25
CA ASN A 4 20.12 4.04 -13.88
C ASN A 4 20.21 3.40 -12.48
N ILE A 5 21.41 3.16 -11.97
CA ILE A 5 21.64 2.64 -10.61
C ILE A 5 21.14 3.63 -9.54
N ILE A 6 21.22 4.93 -9.83
CA ILE A 6 20.67 5.97 -8.94
C ILE A 6 19.18 5.73 -8.67
N PHE A 7 18.40 5.37 -9.69
CA PHE A 7 16.96 5.11 -9.52
C PHE A 7 16.68 3.85 -8.69
N LEU A 8 17.55 2.84 -8.76
CA LEU A 8 17.48 1.66 -7.91
C LEU A 8 17.71 2.05 -6.44
N ILE A 9 18.75 2.86 -6.17
CA ILE A 9 19.05 3.34 -4.82
C ILE A 9 17.89 4.18 -4.27
N ILE A 10 17.30 5.05 -5.09
CA ILE A 10 16.12 5.85 -4.72
C ILE A 10 14.98 4.92 -4.30
N GLY A 11 14.67 3.86 -5.06
CA GLY A 11 13.64 2.90 -4.72
C GLY A 11 13.88 2.23 -3.37
N ILE A 12 15.09 1.73 -3.11
CA ILE A 12 15.47 1.13 -1.83
C ILE A 12 15.33 2.14 -0.68
N THR A 13 15.82 3.36 -0.88
CA THR A 13 15.80 4.41 0.15
C THR A 13 14.38 4.83 0.52
N VAL A 14 13.47 4.93 -0.47
CA VAL A 14 12.07 5.29 -0.23
C VAL A 14 11.39 4.25 0.67
N VAL A 15 11.52 2.95 0.35
CA VAL A 15 10.91 1.90 1.16
C VAL A 15 11.59 1.79 2.53
N GLY A 16 12.92 1.90 2.60
CA GLY A 16 13.68 1.90 3.85
C GLY A 16 13.28 3.07 4.75
N ALA A 17 13.14 4.27 4.20
CA ALA A 17 12.66 5.43 4.94
C ALA A 17 11.24 5.24 5.46
N MET A 18 10.31 4.73 4.63
CA MET A 18 8.95 4.42 5.07
C MET A 18 8.93 3.39 6.21
N THR A 19 9.79 2.39 6.17
CA THR A 19 9.88 1.38 7.23
C THR A 19 10.43 1.97 8.52
N TYR A 20 11.42 2.87 8.42
CA TYR A 20 12.06 3.51 9.58
C TYR A 20 11.17 4.61 10.19
N PHE A 21 10.55 5.46 9.37
CA PHE A 21 9.67 6.55 9.80
C PHE A 21 8.23 6.12 10.05
N ASN A 22 7.93 4.82 10.03
CA ASN A 22 6.58 4.36 10.33
C ASN A 22 6.24 4.73 11.77
N PRO A 23 5.41 5.74 12.02
CA PRO A 23 5.05 6.11 13.38
C PRO A 23 4.25 4.95 13.97
N VAL A 24 4.82 4.28 14.97
CA VAL A 24 4.00 3.52 15.92
C VAL A 24 3.03 4.53 16.48
N THR A 25 1.80 4.44 16.05
CA THR A 25 0.78 5.46 16.25
C THR A 25 0.49 5.62 17.74
N ASN A 26 1.13 6.59 18.36
CA ASN A 26 0.55 7.32 19.46
C ASN A 26 -0.54 8.26 18.90
N SER A 27 -1.52 7.71 18.20
CA SER A 27 -2.65 8.48 17.68
C SER A 27 -3.67 8.71 18.77
N GLY A 28 -3.33 9.59 19.69
CA GLY A 28 -4.28 10.22 20.60
C GLY A 28 -5.27 11.16 19.91
N ASN A 29 -5.11 11.44 18.62
CA ASN A 29 -6.06 12.24 17.86
C ASN A 29 -6.98 11.32 17.05
N SER A 30 -8.07 10.92 17.67
CA SER A 30 -9.18 10.22 17.02
C SER A 30 -9.88 11.18 16.04
N PHE A 31 -9.35 11.29 14.82
CA PHE A 31 -10.10 11.93 13.73
C PHE A 31 -11.35 11.11 13.48
N SER A 32 -12.52 11.68 13.76
CA SER A 32 -13.80 11.04 13.46
C SER A 32 -14.27 11.48 12.09
N ILE A 33 -14.44 10.53 11.17
CA ILE A 33 -14.96 10.77 9.80
C ILE A 33 -16.50 10.81 9.86
N LYS A 34 -17.07 11.52 10.83
CA LYS A 34 -18.50 11.71 10.96
C LYS A 34 -18.94 12.92 10.15
N TYR A 35 -20.16 12.86 9.59
CA TYR A 35 -20.73 13.93 8.76
C TYR A 35 -20.64 15.33 9.39
N ASP A 36 -20.81 15.45 10.71
CA ASP A 36 -20.77 16.73 11.44
C ASP A 36 -19.40 17.41 11.45
N ASN A 37 -18.31 16.69 11.14
CA ASN A 37 -16.93 17.17 11.18
C ASN A 37 -16.31 17.36 9.79
N LEU A 38 -17.10 17.28 8.71
CA LEU A 38 -16.61 17.39 7.32
C LEU A 38 -16.38 18.86 6.92
N ASN A 39 -15.31 19.46 7.41
CA ASN A 39 -14.78 20.69 6.84
C ASN A 39 -14.24 20.43 5.43
N LEU A 40 -14.33 21.42 4.54
CA LEU A 40 -13.82 21.33 3.16
C LEU A 40 -12.36 20.86 3.11
N LEU A 41 -11.54 21.34 4.02
CA LEU A 41 -10.12 20.94 4.12
C LEU A 41 -9.97 19.48 4.55
N PHE A 42 -10.83 18.97 5.43
CA PHE A 42 -10.83 17.58 5.87
C PHE A 42 -11.32 16.64 4.76
N ILE A 43 -12.32 17.03 3.98
CA ILE A 43 -12.80 16.32 2.79
C ILE A 43 -11.66 16.19 1.77
N ALA A 44 -10.94 17.28 1.48
CA ALA A 44 -9.79 17.27 0.59
C ALA A 44 -8.69 16.34 1.11
N CYS A 45 -8.42 16.34 2.41
CA CYS A 45 -7.44 15.45 3.06
C CYS A 45 -7.81 13.96 2.90
N ILE A 46 -9.07 13.58 3.13
CA ILE A 46 -9.57 12.21 2.96
C ILE A 46 -9.44 11.78 1.49
N PHE A 47 -9.85 12.65 0.57
CA PHE A 47 -9.79 12.39 -0.86
C PHE A 47 -8.34 12.19 -1.34
N VAL A 48 -7.43 13.11 -0.99
CA VAL A 48 -6.01 13.05 -1.38
C VAL A 48 -5.31 11.86 -0.73
N SER A 49 -5.62 11.53 0.52
CA SER A 49 -5.05 10.36 1.18
C SER A 49 -5.49 9.04 0.50
N GLY A 50 -6.74 8.96 0.03
CA GLY A 50 -7.22 7.84 -0.79
C GLY A 50 -6.45 7.73 -2.11
N MET A 51 -6.22 8.84 -2.79
CA MET A 51 -5.40 8.87 -4.02
C MET A 51 -3.96 8.40 -3.77
N ILE A 52 -3.31 8.91 -2.73
CA ILE A 52 -1.91 8.56 -2.43
C ILE A 52 -1.79 7.11 -1.96
N ALA A 53 -2.72 6.64 -1.12
CA ALA A 53 -2.71 5.28 -0.61
C ALA A 53 -2.80 4.24 -1.73
N ILE A 54 -3.72 4.44 -2.69
CA ILE A 54 -3.86 3.52 -3.83
C ILE A 54 -2.68 3.64 -4.80
N SER A 55 -2.15 4.85 -4.99
CA SER A 55 -0.97 5.08 -5.81
C SER A 55 0.24 4.30 -5.28
N ALA A 56 0.42 4.31 -3.97
CA ALA A 56 1.45 3.53 -3.30
C ALA A 56 1.22 2.01 -3.45
N MET A 57 -0.03 1.55 -3.35
CA MET A 57 -0.37 0.13 -3.48
C MET A 57 -0.15 -0.42 -4.90
N VAL A 58 -0.26 0.42 -5.94
CA VAL A 58 0.05 0.04 -7.33
C VAL A 58 1.55 -0.18 -7.53
N LEU A 59 2.39 0.49 -6.74
CA LEU A 59 3.83 0.31 -6.78
C LEU A 59 4.24 -0.91 -5.94
N PRO A 60 5.01 -1.85 -6.51
CA PRO A 60 5.45 -3.03 -5.75
C PRO A 60 6.35 -2.61 -4.58
N GLY A 61 6.11 -3.18 -3.41
CA GLY A 61 6.93 -2.95 -2.23
C GLY A 61 6.42 -1.90 -1.24
N ILE A 62 5.36 -1.17 -1.57
CA ILE A 62 4.75 -0.17 -0.68
C ILE A 62 3.33 -0.62 -0.31
N SER A 63 3.01 -0.55 0.98
CA SER A 63 1.67 -0.87 1.48
C SER A 63 0.82 0.40 1.59
N GLY A 64 -0.38 0.39 0.99
CA GLY A 64 -1.34 1.49 1.11
C GLY A 64 -1.79 1.72 2.56
N SER A 65 -1.87 0.68 3.38
CA SER A 65 -2.19 0.80 4.81
C SER A 65 -1.10 1.58 5.56
N THR A 66 0.16 1.40 5.22
CA THR A 66 1.28 2.17 5.80
C THR A 66 1.13 3.67 5.51
N ILE A 67 0.74 4.02 4.29
CA ILE A 67 0.47 5.42 3.92
C ILE A 67 -0.69 5.99 4.75
N LEU A 68 -1.80 5.24 4.88
CA LEU A 68 -2.93 5.67 5.69
C LEU A 68 -2.58 5.81 7.17
N LEU A 69 -1.67 4.97 7.70
CA LEU A 69 -1.15 5.09 9.06
C LEU A 69 -0.34 6.37 9.22
N ILE A 70 0.55 6.71 8.28
CA ILE A 70 1.34 7.94 8.29
C ILE A 70 0.42 9.17 8.32
N PHE A 71 -0.69 9.15 7.57
CA PHE A 71 -1.70 10.23 7.61
C PHE A 71 -2.63 10.17 8.82
N GLY A 72 -2.52 9.16 9.69
CA GLY A 72 -3.41 8.97 10.84
C GLY A 72 -4.86 8.62 10.47
N LEU A 73 -5.12 8.28 9.21
CA LEU A 73 -6.46 8.01 8.67
C LEU A 73 -6.84 6.51 8.63
N TYR A 74 -5.90 5.61 8.92
CA TYR A 74 -6.16 4.17 8.87
C TYR A 74 -7.26 3.74 9.85
N ALA A 75 -7.12 4.08 11.14
CA ALA A 75 -8.10 3.74 12.16
C ALA A 75 -9.46 4.43 11.95
N PRO A 76 -9.53 5.74 11.64
CA PRO A 76 -10.77 6.42 11.27
C PRO A 76 -11.51 5.79 10.10
N ILE A 77 -10.82 5.45 9.00
CA ILE A 77 -11.44 4.81 7.83
C ILE A 77 -11.95 3.41 8.19
N LEU A 78 -11.15 2.62 8.91
CA LEU A 78 -11.56 1.28 9.35
C LEU A 78 -12.78 1.31 10.26
N ASN A 79 -12.84 2.27 11.19
CA ASN A 79 -14.01 2.49 12.04
C ASN A 79 -15.23 2.93 11.23
N ALA A 80 -15.07 3.85 10.27
CA ALA A 80 -16.15 4.29 9.41
C ALA A 80 -16.74 3.10 8.62
N VAL A 81 -15.91 2.23 8.05
CA VAL A 81 -16.36 1.01 7.37
C VAL A 81 -17.14 0.10 8.32
N LYS A 82 -16.63 -0.13 9.54
CA LYS A 82 -17.34 -0.93 10.57
C LYS A 82 -18.70 -0.33 10.93
N GLN A 83 -18.82 0.99 11.02
CA GLN A 83 -20.06 1.67 11.35
C GLN A 83 -21.09 1.57 10.21
N VAL A 84 -20.66 1.72 8.97
CA VAL A 84 -21.54 1.55 7.80
C VAL A 84 -22.04 0.11 7.70
N LEU A 85 -21.21 -0.89 8.01
CA LEU A 85 -21.63 -2.30 8.09
C LEU A 85 -22.67 -2.55 9.21
N LYS A 86 -22.69 -1.70 10.23
CA LYS A 86 -23.73 -1.69 11.30
C LYS A 86 -24.96 -0.85 10.93
N LEU A 87 -25.13 -0.47 9.65
CA LEU A 87 -26.22 0.36 9.13
C LEU A 87 -26.23 1.80 9.66
N ASN A 88 -25.09 2.29 10.13
CA ASN A 88 -24.95 3.67 10.57
C ASN A 88 -24.46 4.53 9.40
N PHE A 89 -25.39 5.21 8.72
CA PHE A 89 -25.14 5.94 7.48
C PHE A 89 -24.42 7.29 7.67
N ASP A 90 -24.23 7.76 8.90
CA ASP A 90 -23.52 9.02 9.21
C ASP A 90 -22.08 9.04 8.69
N TYR A 91 -21.49 7.86 8.50
CA TYR A 91 -20.11 7.68 8.02
C TYR A 91 -20.00 7.43 6.52
N LEU A 92 -21.15 7.26 5.83
CA LEU A 92 -21.18 6.90 4.42
C LEU A 92 -20.55 7.96 3.52
N ALA A 93 -20.80 9.24 3.80
CA ALA A 93 -20.25 10.35 3.04
C ALA A 93 -18.72 10.35 3.03
N GLY A 94 -18.08 10.13 4.18
CA GLY A 94 -16.63 10.06 4.28
C GLY A 94 -16.02 8.88 3.50
N ILE A 95 -16.69 7.71 3.54
CA ILE A 95 -16.25 6.52 2.78
C ILE A 95 -16.41 6.74 1.27
N LEU A 96 -17.49 7.40 0.83
CA LEU A 96 -17.68 7.71 -0.59
C LEU A 96 -16.62 8.68 -1.10
N ILE A 97 -16.28 9.72 -0.33
CA ILE A 97 -15.22 10.67 -0.67
C ILE A 97 -13.87 9.95 -0.78
N PHE A 98 -13.54 9.10 0.20
CA PHE A 98 -12.34 8.27 0.16
C PHE A 98 -12.33 7.35 -1.05
N GLY A 99 -13.44 6.66 -1.33
CA GLY A 99 -13.60 5.77 -2.47
C GLY A 99 -13.45 6.49 -3.82
N CYS A 100 -14.00 7.69 -3.97
CA CYS A 100 -13.78 8.54 -5.14
C CYS A 100 -12.30 8.90 -5.30
N GLY A 101 -11.60 9.23 -4.18
CA GLY A 101 -10.15 9.45 -4.18
C GLY A 101 -9.39 8.24 -4.68
N VAL A 102 -9.74 7.04 -4.19
CA VAL A 102 -9.14 5.77 -4.62
C VAL A 102 -9.36 5.53 -6.11
N LEU A 103 -10.57 5.69 -6.64
CA LEU A 103 -10.87 5.47 -8.05
C LEU A 103 -10.08 6.42 -8.96
N ILE A 104 -10.06 7.70 -8.63
CA ILE A 104 -9.28 8.69 -9.38
C ILE A 104 -7.78 8.41 -9.25
N GLY A 105 -7.31 8.03 -8.05
CA GLY A 105 -5.93 7.65 -7.80
C GLY A 105 -5.47 6.48 -8.68
N ILE A 106 -6.28 5.43 -8.85
CA ILE A 106 -5.98 4.30 -9.75
C ILE A 106 -5.78 4.81 -11.18
N LEU A 107 -6.74 5.59 -11.69
CA LEU A 107 -6.69 6.09 -13.07
C LEU A 107 -5.45 6.95 -13.34
N VAL A 108 -5.15 7.85 -12.41
CA VAL A 108 -3.97 8.74 -12.50
C VAL A 108 -2.68 7.92 -12.45
N THR A 109 -2.59 7.00 -11.48
CA THR A 109 -1.37 6.20 -11.27
C THR A 109 -1.10 5.25 -12.44
N VAL A 110 -2.12 4.57 -12.94
CA VAL A 110 -1.97 3.67 -14.11
C VAL A 110 -1.50 4.47 -15.34
N ARG A 111 -2.05 5.66 -15.58
CA ARG A 111 -1.61 6.52 -16.67
C ARG A 111 -0.16 6.98 -16.47
N MET A 112 0.19 7.40 -15.25
CA MET A 112 1.53 7.84 -14.90
C MET A 112 2.56 6.72 -15.09
N VAL A 113 2.30 5.53 -14.54
CA VAL A 113 3.20 4.37 -14.66
C VAL A 113 3.36 3.96 -16.13
N ARG A 114 2.27 3.95 -16.90
CA ARG A 114 2.32 3.66 -18.35
C ARG A 114 3.17 4.69 -19.09
N TYR A 115 3.02 5.97 -18.78
CA TYR A 115 3.82 7.04 -19.39
C TYR A 115 5.31 6.90 -19.05
N LEU A 116 5.64 6.61 -17.79
CA LEU A 116 7.00 6.39 -17.32
C LEU A 116 7.65 5.18 -18.01
N LEU A 117 6.93 4.06 -18.11
CA LEU A 117 7.40 2.85 -18.78
C LEU A 117 7.59 3.05 -20.30
N ARG A 118 6.80 3.94 -20.91
CA ARG A 118 6.94 4.24 -22.35
C ARG A 118 8.12 5.15 -22.64
N ASN A 119 8.30 6.21 -21.85
CA ASN A 119 9.30 7.26 -22.12
C ASN A 119 10.63 7.03 -21.38
N PHE A 120 10.58 6.44 -20.18
CA PHE A 120 11.72 6.26 -19.28
C PHE A 120 11.84 4.82 -18.79
N ARG A 121 11.70 3.86 -19.72
CA ARG A 121 11.60 2.44 -19.42
C ARG A 121 12.71 1.93 -18.50
N ALA A 122 13.97 2.24 -18.82
CA ALA A 122 15.10 1.74 -18.05
C ALA A 122 15.08 2.26 -16.62
N GLN A 123 14.91 3.59 -16.43
CA GLN A 123 14.87 4.23 -15.12
C GLN A 123 13.73 3.68 -14.26
N THR A 124 12.54 3.53 -14.85
CA THR A 124 11.35 3.03 -14.17
C THR A 124 11.55 1.58 -13.72
N ILE A 125 12.11 0.72 -14.56
CA ILE A 125 12.39 -0.68 -14.21
C ILE A 125 13.41 -0.76 -13.07
N TYR A 126 14.49 0.02 -13.10
CA TYR A 126 15.47 0.05 -12.01
C TYR A 126 14.85 0.55 -10.71
N CYS A 127 13.97 1.56 -10.77
CA CYS A 127 13.25 2.05 -9.60
C CYS A 127 12.32 0.97 -9.01
N ILE A 128 11.55 0.27 -9.85
CA ILE A 128 10.67 -0.83 -9.43
C ILE A 128 11.49 -1.96 -8.76
N ILE A 129 12.61 -2.36 -9.35
CA ILE A 129 13.51 -3.37 -8.76
C ILE A 129 14.03 -2.87 -7.40
N GLY A 130 14.40 -1.59 -7.29
CA GLY A 130 14.81 -0.99 -6.04
C GLY A 130 13.73 -1.04 -4.96
N LEU A 131 12.48 -0.73 -5.32
CA LEU A 131 11.32 -0.86 -4.42
C LEU A 131 11.10 -2.31 -3.97
N MET A 132 11.24 -3.28 -4.87
CA MET A 132 11.11 -4.71 -4.54
C MET A 132 12.21 -5.17 -3.58
N ILE A 133 13.46 -4.76 -3.81
CA ILE A 133 14.58 -5.08 -2.89
C ILE A 133 14.35 -4.42 -1.53
N GLY A 134 13.93 -3.16 -1.50
CA GLY A 134 13.59 -2.45 -0.27
C GLY A 134 12.45 -3.12 0.51
N SER A 135 11.46 -3.70 -0.19
CA SER A 135 10.35 -4.39 0.45
C SER A 135 10.76 -5.68 1.15
N ILE A 136 11.78 -6.38 0.67
CA ILE A 136 12.34 -7.55 1.35
C ILE A 136 12.86 -7.14 2.73
N TYR A 137 13.58 -6.02 2.81
CA TYR A 137 14.03 -5.47 4.09
C TYR A 137 12.85 -5.15 5.01
N SER A 138 11.80 -4.51 4.49
CA SER A 138 10.59 -4.19 5.25
C SER A 138 9.89 -5.44 5.80
N VAL A 139 9.83 -6.52 5.02
CA VAL A 139 9.25 -7.80 5.45
C VAL A 139 10.08 -8.44 6.57
N ILE A 140 11.41 -8.39 6.48
CA ILE A 140 12.32 -8.94 7.50
C ILE A 140 12.19 -8.16 8.82
N MET A 141 12.03 -6.84 8.77
CA MET A 141 11.82 -6.02 9.97
C MET A 141 10.45 -6.25 10.62
N GLY A 142 9.53 -6.87 9.90
CA GLY A 142 8.19 -7.22 10.39
C GLY A 142 7.18 -6.08 10.27
N PRO A 143 5.89 -6.40 10.48
CA PRO A 143 4.82 -5.41 10.38
C PRO A 143 4.90 -4.42 11.54
N THR A 144 5.27 -3.19 11.24
CA THR A 144 5.33 -2.07 12.19
C THR A 144 3.95 -1.44 12.45
N SER A 145 2.93 -1.90 11.71
CA SER A 145 1.55 -1.42 11.82
C SER A 145 0.72 -2.04 12.95
N LEU A 146 1.29 -2.94 13.75
CA LEU A 146 0.63 -3.56 14.90
C LEU A 146 0.82 -2.70 16.14
N GLU A 147 -0.19 -2.68 17.02
CA GLU A 147 -0.12 -2.00 18.34
C GLU A 147 1.06 -2.48 19.18
N ILE A 148 1.46 -3.74 19.00
CA ILE A 148 2.67 -4.34 19.59
C ILE A 148 3.59 -4.72 18.44
N PRO A 149 4.70 -3.99 18.23
CA PRO A 149 5.69 -4.30 17.21
C PRO A 149 6.23 -5.72 17.44
N LYS A 150 6.12 -6.58 16.42
CA LYS A 150 6.77 -7.90 16.51
C LYS A 150 8.29 -7.73 16.32
N PRO A 151 9.09 -8.53 17.02
CA PRO A 151 10.54 -8.53 16.83
C PRO A 151 10.89 -8.87 15.37
N PRO A 152 12.03 -8.37 14.86
CA PRO A 152 12.49 -8.69 13.51
C PRO A 152 12.59 -10.21 13.32
N MET A 153 12.37 -10.65 12.08
CA MET A 153 12.38 -12.07 11.72
C MET A 153 13.72 -12.70 12.09
N CYS A 154 13.69 -13.64 13.03
CA CYS A 154 14.83 -14.47 13.42
C CYS A 154 14.65 -15.89 12.85
N ILE A 155 15.77 -16.63 12.72
CA ILE A 155 15.77 -18.02 12.24
C ILE A 155 14.80 -18.91 13.05
N LYS A 156 14.61 -18.62 14.34
CA LYS A 156 13.66 -19.34 15.23
C LYS A 156 12.18 -19.01 14.93
N THR A 157 11.91 -17.84 14.36
CA THR A 157 10.53 -17.38 14.03
C THR A 157 10.17 -17.68 12.58
N PHE A 158 11.18 -18.07 11.77
CA PHE A 158 10.97 -18.37 10.36
C PHE A 158 10.31 -19.76 10.20
N SER A 159 9.08 -19.76 9.68
CA SER A 159 8.36 -21.02 9.40
C SER A 159 8.62 -21.46 7.97
N ILE A 160 9.45 -22.50 7.83
CA ILE A 160 9.81 -23.10 6.52
C ILE A 160 8.54 -23.59 5.79
N ILE A 161 7.57 -24.13 6.52
CA ILE A 161 6.33 -24.67 5.94
C ILE A 161 5.56 -23.57 5.19
N PHE A 162 5.33 -22.42 5.83
CA PHE A 162 4.62 -21.30 5.19
C PHE A 162 5.42 -20.67 4.05
N PHE A 163 6.75 -20.68 4.15
CA PHE A 163 7.62 -20.22 3.07
C PHE A 163 7.47 -21.12 1.83
N VAL A 164 7.53 -22.43 1.98
CA VAL A 164 7.37 -23.38 0.88
C VAL A 164 5.97 -23.27 0.27
N ILE A 165 4.92 -23.14 1.10
CA ILE A 165 3.55 -22.91 0.62
C ILE A 165 3.47 -21.63 -0.22
N GLY A 166 4.05 -20.54 0.24
CA GLY A 166 4.09 -19.27 -0.51
C GLY A 166 4.84 -19.38 -1.84
N CYS A 167 5.98 -20.05 -1.85
CA CYS A 167 6.77 -20.28 -3.07
C CYS A 167 6.06 -21.18 -4.09
N THR A 168 5.26 -22.14 -3.66
CA THR A 168 4.51 -23.04 -4.56
C THR A 168 3.21 -22.44 -5.05
N LEU A 169 2.56 -21.60 -4.24
CA LEU A 169 1.27 -21.00 -4.56
C LEU A 169 1.34 -20.09 -5.79
N VAL A 170 2.38 -19.28 -5.93
CA VAL A 170 2.54 -18.35 -7.05
C VAL A 170 2.63 -19.07 -8.40
N PRO A 171 3.54 -20.04 -8.63
CA PRO A 171 3.60 -20.76 -9.90
C PRO A 171 2.38 -21.65 -10.17
N VAL A 172 1.70 -22.14 -9.13
CA VAL A 172 0.44 -22.88 -9.30
C VAL A 172 -0.66 -21.95 -9.83
N LEU A 173 -0.80 -20.76 -9.28
CA LEU A 173 -1.78 -19.77 -9.76
C LEU A 173 -1.47 -19.33 -11.20
N GLU A 174 -0.20 -19.17 -11.56
CA GLU A 174 0.22 -18.83 -12.91
C GLU A 174 -0.16 -19.93 -13.91
N LYS A 175 0.12 -21.20 -13.59
CA LYS A 175 -0.30 -22.35 -14.40
C LYS A 175 -1.82 -22.46 -14.51
N LEU A 176 -2.57 -22.21 -13.44
CA LEU A 176 -4.03 -22.20 -13.47
C LEU A 176 -4.56 -21.15 -14.43
N LYS A 177 -3.98 -19.93 -14.39
CA LYS A 177 -4.32 -18.86 -15.31
C LYS A 177 -4.09 -19.25 -16.78
N ASP A 178 -2.96 -19.91 -17.07
CA ASP A 178 -2.63 -20.35 -18.45
C ASP A 178 -3.58 -21.46 -18.92
N VAL A 179 -3.93 -22.40 -18.05
CA VAL A 179 -4.90 -23.47 -18.35
C VAL A 179 -6.29 -22.91 -18.59
N LEU A 180 -6.73 -21.92 -17.81
CA LEU A 180 -8.04 -21.28 -17.99
C LEU A 180 -8.07 -20.47 -19.30
N LYS A 181 -7.00 -19.76 -19.62
CA LYS A 181 -6.89 -19.00 -20.87
C LYS A 181 -6.90 -19.88 -22.12
N ASN A 182 -6.31 -21.09 -22.05
CA ASN A 182 -6.33 -22.06 -23.16
C ASN A 182 -7.70 -22.78 -23.31
N LYS A 183 -8.60 -22.67 -22.35
CA LYS A 183 -9.96 -23.22 -22.45
C LYS A 183 -10.97 -22.22 -23.03
N GLU A 184 -10.64 -20.95 -23.12
CA GLU A 184 -11.51 -19.90 -23.69
C GLU A 184 -11.22 -19.63 -25.20
N ILE A 185 -10.29 -20.38 -25.82
CA ILE A 185 -10.00 -20.39 -27.26
C ILE A 185 -10.47 -21.73 -27.85
#